data_6149fabc2f651ebc0c374d2585846280
#
_entry.id   6149fabc2f651ebc0c374d2585846280
#
_cell.length_a   1.000
_cell.length_b   1.000
_cell.length_c   1.000
_cell.angle_alpha   90.00
_cell.angle_beta   90.00
_cell.angle_gamma   90.00
#
_symmetry.space_group_name_H-M   'P 1'
#
loop_
_entity.id
_entity.type
_entity.pdbx_description
1 polymer ?
#
loop_
_entity_poly.entity_id
_entity_poly.type
_entity_poly.pdbx_seq_one_letter_code
_entity_poly.pdbx_strand_id
1 'polypeptide(L)'
;VPLSQVPYWRLSGFYFFYFACLGVLVPYWSLYLQWEGFSASQIGELTAILLASRIVAPNVWGWIADHKGQRMRIVRSASFAATLVFAGIFIDQSYLWVAGTLLLFSFFWNASLPQFEVTTLQHLGDHSHHYSKVRVWGSVGFIVIVMSLGWLLEIFDPGIVPIALLLSTAGIWLVSLMVPESASRHMSLEPVSLGALLKRPAVIAFLAMCFLAQASHGPYYTFYTIYLEQYGYGRGLIGQLWALGVFAEVIIFLFMHRWLPRFGLRYVLLVSLLLSALRWILIALFPQNLPVLIFAQLLHAASYGTYHAAAIAWVHRHFIGKTQGRGQALYSSVSFGAGGALGSLISGYLWQTPGPMWTYLLASGLTLLALLISLIWLKEDDRHKNPAL
;
A
#
# COMPACT_ATOMS: atom_id res chain seq x y z
N VAL A 1 1.94 -2.97 -30.76
CA VAL A 1 2.20 -4.40 -30.53
C VAL A 1 0.87 -5.13 -30.52
N PRO A 2 0.66 -6.20 -31.31
CA PRO A 2 -0.57 -6.99 -31.25
C PRO A 2 -0.78 -7.57 -29.83
N LEU A 3 -2.04 -7.62 -29.34
CA LEU A 3 -2.38 -8.17 -28.04
C LEU A 3 -1.86 -9.61 -27.82
N SER A 4 -1.75 -10.39 -28.89
CA SER A 4 -1.20 -11.76 -28.88
C SER A 4 0.29 -11.83 -28.51
N GLN A 5 1.02 -10.72 -28.62
CA GLN A 5 2.44 -10.64 -28.26
C GLN A 5 2.69 -10.10 -26.85
N VAL A 6 1.64 -9.61 -26.15
CA VAL A 6 1.75 -9.17 -24.76
C VAL A 6 1.96 -10.41 -23.87
N PRO A 7 3.02 -10.46 -23.05
CA PRO A 7 3.27 -11.62 -22.18
C PRO A 7 2.33 -11.59 -20.94
N TYR A 8 1.02 -11.65 -21.18
CA TYR A 8 -0.05 -11.43 -20.21
C TYR A 8 0.16 -12.21 -18.89
N TRP A 9 0.37 -13.53 -18.99
CA TRP A 9 0.50 -14.38 -17.79
C TRP A 9 1.79 -14.14 -17.02
N ARG A 10 2.87 -13.75 -17.71
CA ARG A 10 4.14 -13.42 -17.06
C ARG A 10 4.03 -12.09 -16.31
N LEU A 11 3.36 -11.10 -16.91
CA LEU A 11 3.09 -9.82 -16.26
C LEU A 11 2.13 -10.01 -15.06
N SER A 12 1.04 -10.75 -15.25
CA SER A 12 0.05 -11.05 -14.22
C SER A 12 0.64 -11.82 -13.03
N GLY A 13 1.51 -12.80 -13.30
CA GLY A 13 2.19 -13.59 -12.28
C GLY A 13 3.09 -12.76 -11.36
N PHE A 14 3.76 -11.73 -11.89
CA PHE A 14 4.53 -10.80 -11.06
C PHE A 14 3.63 -10.06 -10.06
N TYR A 15 2.51 -9.49 -10.52
CA TYR A 15 1.57 -8.82 -9.62
C TYR A 15 0.98 -9.78 -8.60
N PHE A 16 0.66 -11.01 -9.01
CA PHE A 16 0.17 -12.05 -8.09
C PHE A 16 1.14 -12.27 -6.93
N PHE A 17 2.40 -12.57 -7.20
CA PHE A 17 3.39 -12.82 -6.14
C PHE A 17 3.76 -11.57 -5.35
N TYR A 18 3.83 -10.39 -6.01
CA TYR A 18 4.12 -9.14 -5.30
C TYR A 18 3.05 -8.81 -4.25
N PHE A 19 1.78 -8.98 -4.62
CA PHE A 19 0.68 -8.73 -3.69
C PHE A 19 0.40 -9.91 -2.76
N ALA A 20 0.78 -11.13 -3.10
CA ALA A 20 0.87 -12.23 -2.15
C ALA A 20 1.88 -11.92 -1.03
N CYS A 21 3.07 -11.41 -1.37
CA CYS A 21 4.04 -10.92 -0.40
C CYS A 21 3.43 -9.87 0.55
N LEU A 22 2.66 -8.91 0.00
CA LEU A 22 1.95 -7.91 0.79
C LEU A 22 0.86 -8.54 1.67
N GLY A 23 0.18 -9.57 1.18
CA GLY A 23 -0.83 -10.32 1.93
C GLY A 23 -0.26 -11.18 3.07
N VAL A 24 1.04 -11.49 3.05
CA VAL A 24 1.75 -12.07 4.20
C VAL A 24 2.17 -10.97 5.16
N LEU A 25 2.81 -9.91 4.64
CA LEU A 25 3.39 -8.83 5.46
C LEU A 25 2.33 -8.08 6.27
N VAL A 26 1.24 -7.64 5.64
CA VAL A 26 0.29 -6.75 6.30
C VAL A 26 -0.54 -7.49 7.37
N PRO A 27 -1.19 -8.64 7.08
CA PRO A 27 -2.01 -9.32 8.07
C PRO A 27 -1.23 -10.10 9.12
N TYR A 28 -0.08 -10.70 8.78
CA TYR A 28 0.48 -11.77 9.61
C TYR A 28 1.91 -11.53 10.10
N TRP A 29 2.63 -10.53 9.56
CA TRP A 29 4.01 -10.27 9.96
C TRP A 29 4.11 -9.85 11.44
N SER A 30 3.24 -8.96 11.88
CA SER A 30 3.19 -8.52 13.28
C SER A 30 2.78 -9.64 14.23
N LEU A 31 1.93 -10.57 13.79
CA LEU A 31 1.58 -11.77 14.54
C LEU A 31 2.80 -12.67 14.75
N TYR A 32 3.62 -12.86 13.70
CA TYR A 32 4.89 -13.58 13.81
C TYR A 32 5.86 -12.89 14.79
N LEU A 33 6.03 -11.58 14.67
CA LEU A 33 6.90 -10.84 15.59
C LEU A 33 6.43 -10.94 17.05
N GLN A 34 5.11 -10.91 17.29
CA GLN A 34 4.56 -11.12 18.62
C GLN A 34 4.84 -12.53 19.14
N TRP A 35 4.72 -13.53 18.29
CA TRP A 35 5.01 -14.93 18.62
C TRP A 35 6.49 -15.14 18.97
N GLU A 36 7.42 -14.45 18.29
CA GLU A 36 8.86 -14.40 18.62
C GLU A 36 9.16 -13.62 19.91
N GLY A 37 8.16 -13.01 20.55
CA GLY A 37 8.31 -12.32 21.83
C GLY A 37 8.63 -10.83 21.73
N PHE A 38 8.54 -10.22 20.54
CA PHE A 38 8.70 -8.76 20.41
C PHE A 38 7.56 -8.01 21.10
N SER A 39 7.89 -6.94 21.82
CA SER A 39 6.92 -6.03 22.41
C SER A 39 6.14 -5.25 21.34
N ALA A 40 4.98 -4.72 21.71
CA ALA A 40 4.18 -3.92 20.77
C ALA A 40 4.96 -2.70 20.23
N SER A 41 5.78 -2.03 21.06
CA SER A 41 6.63 -0.94 20.61
C SER A 41 7.64 -1.39 19.56
N GLN A 42 8.33 -2.51 19.81
CA GLN A 42 9.27 -3.09 18.84
C GLN A 42 8.59 -3.51 17.52
N ILE A 43 7.40 -4.09 17.59
CA ILE A 43 6.59 -4.43 16.40
C ILE A 43 6.25 -3.16 15.60
N GLY A 44 5.85 -2.09 16.29
CA GLY A 44 5.57 -0.79 15.68
C GLY A 44 6.82 -0.19 15.01
N GLU A 45 7.97 -0.25 15.67
CA GLU A 45 9.27 0.22 15.15
C GLU A 45 9.72 -0.58 13.92
N LEU A 46 9.66 -1.91 13.99
CA LEU A 46 10.05 -2.79 12.88
C LEU A 46 9.13 -2.58 11.66
N THR A 47 7.83 -2.39 11.89
CA THR A 47 6.88 -2.06 10.81
C THR A 47 7.14 -0.65 10.25
N ALA A 48 7.48 0.31 11.10
CA ALA A 48 7.85 1.66 10.67
C ALA A 48 9.12 1.64 9.81
N ILE A 49 10.15 0.87 10.16
CA ILE A 49 11.38 0.69 9.36
C ILE A 49 11.02 0.17 7.95
N LEU A 50 10.18 -0.86 7.87
CA LEU A 50 9.74 -1.45 6.61
C LEU A 50 9.01 -0.42 5.73
N LEU A 51 8.16 0.41 6.30
CA LEU A 51 7.40 1.44 5.57
C LEU A 51 8.24 2.68 5.25
N ALA A 52 9.16 3.09 6.13
CA ALA A 52 10.01 4.26 5.92
C ALA A 52 10.93 4.11 4.70
N SER A 53 11.33 2.90 4.34
CA SER A 53 12.12 2.65 3.12
C SER A 53 11.40 3.13 1.84
N ARG A 54 10.06 3.21 1.82
CA ARG A 54 9.27 3.75 0.71
C ARG A 54 9.48 5.25 0.45
N ILE A 55 10.07 5.96 1.41
CA ILE A 55 10.41 7.38 1.23
C ILE A 55 11.61 7.52 0.27
N VAL A 56 12.59 6.63 0.39
CA VAL A 56 13.88 6.75 -0.29
C VAL A 56 14.02 5.77 -1.46
N ALA A 57 13.70 4.50 -1.22
CA ALA A 57 14.00 3.42 -2.17
C ALA A 57 13.42 3.64 -3.58
N PRO A 58 12.14 4.03 -3.79
CA PRO A 58 11.61 4.23 -5.13
C PRO A 58 12.32 5.33 -5.91
N ASN A 59 12.76 6.40 -5.23
CA ASN A 59 13.47 7.51 -5.86
C ASN A 59 14.89 7.10 -6.28
N VAL A 60 15.62 6.39 -5.42
CA VAL A 60 16.97 5.88 -5.73
C VAL A 60 16.92 4.91 -6.89
N TRP A 61 16.02 3.93 -6.83
CA TRP A 61 15.89 2.92 -7.88
C TRP A 61 15.32 3.47 -9.19
N GLY A 62 14.41 4.46 -9.10
CA GLY A 62 13.91 5.19 -10.27
C GLY A 62 15.06 5.95 -10.98
N TRP A 63 15.89 6.65 -10.22
CA TRP A 63 17.06 7.34 -10.77
C TRP A 63 18.04 6.37 -11.46
N ILE A 64 18.35 5.22 -10.82
CA ILE A 64 19.20 4.19 -11.42
C ILE A 64 18.58 3.64 -12.71
N ALA A 65 17.26 3.39 -12.73
CA ALA A 65 16.57 2.86 -13.88
C ALA A 65 16.58 3.82 -15.07
N ASP A 66 16.38 5.10 -14.80
CA ASP A 66 16.35 6.14 -15.84
C ASP A 66 17.74 6.34 -16.49
N HIS A 67 18.83 6.18 -15.70
CA HIS A 67 20.20 6.28 -16.24
C HIS A 67 20.66 5.02 -16.96
N LYS A 68 20.28 3.83 -16.51
CA LYS A 68 20.73 2.55 -17.09
C LYS A 68 19.84 2.05 -18.23
N GLY A 69 18.58 2.50 -18.32
CA GLY A 69 17.63 2.10 -19.36
C GLY A 69 17.20 0.63 -19.35
N GLN A 70 17.59 -0.14 -18.31
CA GLN A 70 17.34 -1.59 -18.21
C GLN A 70 16.48 -1.90 -16.98
N ARG A 71 15.18 -1.63 -17.08
CA ARG A 71 14.24 -1.73 -15.94
C ARG A 71 14.09 -3.16 -15.42
N MET A 72 13.93 -4.13 -16.31
CA MET A 72 13.78 -5.53 -15.90
C MET A 72 15.05 -6.10 -15.26
N ARG A 73 16.24 -5.60 -15.65
CA ARG A 73 17.47 -5.99 -14.98
C ARG A 73 17.49 -5.53 -13.52
N ILE A 74 16.97 -4.32 -13.24
CA ILE A 74 16.82 -3.81 -11.88
C ILE A 74 15.77 -4.65 -11.11
N VAL A 75 14.62 -4.92 -11.71
CA VAL A 75 13.57 -5.75 -11.10
C VAL A 75 14.13 -7.11 -10.69
N ARG A 76 14.84 -7.79 -11.60
CA ARG A 76 15.44 -9.11 -11.34
C ARG A 76 16.49 -9.08 -10.23
N SER A 77 17.45 -8.15 -10.31
CA SER A 77 18.53 -8.06 -9.32
C SER A 77 18.01 -7.62 -7.95
N ALA A 78 17.07 -6.68 -7.89
CA ALA A 78 16.49 -6.21 -6.65
C ALA A 78 15.58 -7.28 -6.01
N SER A 79 14.76 -7.99 -6.80
CA SER A 79 13.94 -9.10 -6.28
C SER A 79 14.79 -10.26 -5.78
N PHE A 80 15.89 -10.59 -6.45
CA PHE A 80 16.86 -11.57 -5.96
C PHE A 80 17.49 -11.13 -4.65
N ALA A 81 18.00 -9.90 -4.59
CA ALA A 81 18.61 -9.34 -3.38
C ALA A 81 17.61 -9.29 -2.22
N ALA A 82 16.35 -8.89 -2.48
CA ALA A 82 15.29 -8.91 -1.48
C ALA A 82 15.05 -10.32 -0.92
N THR A 83 14.98 -11.33 -1.78
CA THR A 83 14.79 -12.73 -1.37
C THR A 83 15.97 -13.23 -0.53
N LEU A 84 17.21 -12.96 -0.97
CA LEU A 84 18.41 -13.38 -0.30
C LEU A 84 18.56 -12.70 1.07
N VAL A 85 18.34 -11.38 1.13
CA VAL A 85 18.40 -10.61 2.39
C VAL A 85 17.33 -11.10 3.36
N PHE A 86 16.09 -11.33 2.86
CA PHE A 86 15.01 -11.81 3.71
C PHE A 86 15.29 -13.21 4.27
N ALA A 87 15.98 -14.07 3.55
CA ALA A 87 16.42 -15.37 4.08
C ALA A 87 17.29 -15.24 5.34
N GLY A 88 17.92 -14.10 5.55
CA GLY A 88 18.66 -13.78 6.78
C GLY A 88 17.80 -13.77 8.04
N ILE A 89 16.45 -13.68 7.92
CA ILE A 89 15.54 -13.73 9.08
C ILE A 89 15.63 -15.05 9.84
N PHE A 90 16.07 -16.13 9.20
CA PHE A 90 16.22 -17.45 9.81
C PHE A 90 17.55 -17.65 10.56
N ILE A 91 18.46 -16.67 10.53
CA ILE A 91 19.80 -16.77 11.15
C ILE A 91 19.74 -16.34 12.62
N ASP A 92 19.09 -15.21 12.90
CA ASP A 92 19.00 -14.63 14.25
C ASP A 92 17.68 -13.84 14.40
N GLN A 93 17.11 -13.90 15.61
CA GLN A 93 15.87 -13.22 15.98
C GLN A 93 16.11 -12.01 16.89
N SER A 94 17.37 -11.57 17.06
CA SER A 94 17.66 -10.36 17.83
C SER A 94 17.04 -9.13 17.13
N TYR A 95 16.60 -8.17 17.93
CA TYR A 95 15.91 -6.97 17.44
C TYR A 95 16.71 -6.24 16.34
N LEU A 96 18.01 -6.02 16.57
CA LEU A 96 18.87 -5.31 15.61
C LEU A 96 19.06 -6.09 14.30
N TRP A 97 19.14 -7.42 14.39
CA TRP A 97 19.25 -8.27 13.21
C TRP A 97 17.97 -8.24 12.37
N VAL A 98 16.82 -8.39 13.01
CA VAL A 98 15.51 -8.30 12.35
C VAL A 98 15.31 -6.91 11.75
N ALA A 99 15.63 -5.84 12.48
CA ALA A 99 15.55 -4.46 11.98
C ALA A 99 16.44 -4.24 10.74
N GLY A 100 17.68 -4.68 10.78
CA GLY A 100 18.61 -4.58 9.64
C GLY A 100 18.15 -5.39 8.43
N THR A 101 17.67 -6.62 8.68
CA THR A 101 17.08 -7.48 7.62
C THR A 101 15.87 -6.83 6.97
N LEU A 102 14.93 -6.30 7.75
CA LEU A 102 13.74 -5.63 7.23
C LEU A 102 14.06 -4.34 6.47
N LEU A 103 15.03 -3.56 6.96
CA LEU A 103 15.48 -2.34 6.28
C LEU A 103 16.05 -2.65 4.89
N LEU A 104 16.97 -3.59 4.81
CA LEU A 104 17.61 -3.98 3.55
C LEU A 104 16.62 -4.70 2.62
N PHE A 105 15.82 -5.62 3.16
CA PHE A 105 14.76 -6.29 2.42
C PHE A 105 13.81 -5.29 1.78
N SER A 106 13.26 -4.37 2.57
CA SER A 106 12.29 -3.40 2.09
C SER A 106 12.89 -2.40 1.10
N PHE A 107 14.17 -2.03 1.26
CA PHE A 107 14.88 -1.19 0.29
C PHE A 107 14.95 -1.85 -1.10
N PHE A 108 15.30 -3.14 -1.17
CA PHE A 108 15.33 -3.87 -2.43
C PHE A 108 13.94 -4.20 -2.96
N TRP A 109 13.01 -4.62 -2.09
CA TRP A 109 11.65 -4.97 -2.48
C TRP A 109 10.90 -3.78 -3.10
N ASN A 110 11.04 -2.58 -2.53
CA ASN A 110 10.40 -1.37 -3.05
C ASN A 110 10.99 -0.85 -4.38
N ALA A 111 12.08 -1.42 -4.87
CA ALA A 111 12.58 -1.18 -6.23
C ALA A 111 11.67 -1.78 -7.31
N SER A 112 11.07 -2.95 -7.00
CA SER A 112 10.52 -3.83 -8.02
C SER A 112 9.22 -3.32 -8.62
N LEU A 113 8.23 -2.95 -7.82
CA LEU A 113 6.89 -2.59 -8.31
C LEU A 113 6.89 -1.37 -9.25
N PRO A 114 7.48 -0.22 -8.90
CA PRO A 114 7.43 0.96 -9.77
C PRO A 114 8.10 0.72 -11.14
N GLN A 115 9.21 -0.02 -11.17
CA GLN A 115 9.89 -0.35 -12.42
C GLN A 115 9.08 -1.35 -13.25
N PHE A 116 8.42 -2.29 -12.58
CA PHE A 116 7.58 -3.28 -13.23
C PHE A 116 6.28 -2.68 -13.81
N GLU A 117 5.68 -1.70 -13.14
CA GLU A 117 4.52 -0.96 -13.65
C GLU A 117 4.83 -0.24 -14.96
N VAL A 118 5.98 0.45 -15.02
CA VAL A 118 6.45 1.08 -16.27
C VAL A 118 6.66 0.03 -17.35
N THR A 119 7.33 -1.08 -17.04
CA THR A 119 7.55 -2.18 -17.98
C THR A 119 6.23 -2.78 -18.48
N THR A 120 5.26 -2.98 -17.60
CA THR A 120 3.92 -3.47 -17.97
C THR A 120 3.24 -2.55 -18.97
N LEU A 121 3.24 -1.23 -18.70
CA LEU A 121 2.65 -0.24 -19.59
C LEU A 121 3.37 -0.18 -20.95
N GLN A 122 4.71 -0.35 -20.97
CA GLN A 122 5.49 -0.42 -22.21
C GLN A 122 5.14 -1.65 -23.05
N HIS A 123 4.93 -2.83 -22.41
CA HIS A 123 4.48 -4.03 -23.11
C HIS A 123 3.05 -3.92 -23.65
N LEU A 124 2.18 -3.21 -22.94
CA LEU A 124 0.81 -2.97 -23.38
C LEU A 124 0.73 -1.94 -24.52
N GLY A 125 1.62 -0.95 -24.55
CA GLY A 125 1.66 0.09 -25.60
C GLY A 125 0.29 0.77 -25.76
N ASP A 126 -0.26 0.73 -26.99
CA ASP A 126 -1.56 1.33 -27.32
C ASP A 126 -2.74 0.64 -26.60
N HIS A 127 -2.52 -0.55 -26.04
CA HIS A 127 -3.49 -1.32 -25.27
C HIS A 127 -3.42 -1.05 -23.76
N SER A 128 -2.91 0.12 -23.33
CA SER A 128 -2.78 0.51 -21.92
C SER A 128 -4.08 0.41 -21.12
N HIS A 129 -5.25 0.50 -21.77
CA HIS A 129 -6.56 0.27 -21.15
C HIS A 129 -6.74 -1.18 -20.61
N HIS A 130 -5.91 -2.13 -21.02
CA HIS A 130 -5.88 -3.49 -20.47
C HIS A 130 -5.02 -3.62 -19.20
N TYR A 131 -4.36 -2.54 -18.75
CA TYR A 131 -3.53 -2.55 -17.54
C TYR A 131 -4.29 -3.11 -16.32
N SER A 132 -5.55 -2.70 -16.14
CA SER A 132 -6.40 -3.19 -15.04
C SER A 132 -6.59 -4.71 -15.04
N LYS A 133 -6.68 -5.34 -16.23
CA LYS A 133 -6.81 -6.80 -16.38
C LYS A 133 -5.55 -7.56 -15.94
N VAL A 134 -4.38 -6.96 -16.11
CA VAL A 134 -3.10 -7.52 -15.64
C VAL A 134 -2.96 -7.24 -14.13
N ARG A 135 -3.27 -6.03 -13.70
CA ARG A 135 -3.07 -5.56 -12.32
C ARG A 135 -4.01 -6.25 -11.31
N VAL A 136 -5.21 -6.66 -11.73
CA VAL A 136 -6.19 -7.36 -10.86
C VAL A 136 -5.64 -8.66 -10.27
N TRP A 137 -4.69 -9.31 -10.94
CA TRP A 137 -4.02 -10.51 -10.41
C TRP A 137 -3.25 -10.25 -9.12
N GLY A 138 -2.87 -9.00 -8.86
CA GLY A 138 -2.35 -8.61 -7.56
C GLY A 138 -3.41 -8.75 -6.45
N SER A 139 -4.63 -8.29 -6.66
CA SER A 139 -5.72 -8.48 -5.69
C SER A 139 -6.05 -9.96 -5.48
N VAL A 140 -6.02 -10.75 -6.57
CA VAL A 140 -6.19 -12.21 -6.49
C VAL A 140 -5.07 -12.83 -5.64
N GLY A 141 -3.80 -12.46 -5.88
CA GLY A 141 -2.66 -12.96 -5.10
C GLY A 141 -2.76 -12.62 -3.62
N PHE A 142 -3.16 -11.39 -3.29
CA PHE A 142 -3.40 -10.98 -1.90
C PHE A 142 -4.49 -11.81 -1.25
N ILE A 143 -5.68 -11.92 -1.88
CA ILE A 143 -6.82 -12.66 -1.33
C ILE A 143 -6.47 -14.13 -1.13
N VAL A 144 -5.83 -14.78 -2.13
CA VAL A 144 -5.46 -16.19 -2.06
C VAL A 144 -4.51 -16.44 -0.88
N ILE A 145 -3.45 -15.64 -0.75
CA ILE A 145 -2.46 -15.87 0.33
C ILE A 145 -3.04 -15.56 1.71
N VAL A 146 -3.83 -14.48 1.84
CA VAL A 146 -4.41 -14.12 3.14
C VAL A 146 -5.37 -15.19 3.64
N MET A 147 -6.22 -15.72 2.76
CA MET A 147 -7.14 -16.79 3.12
C MET A 147 -6.41 -18.12 3.41
N SER A 148 -5.51 -18.54 2.52
CA SER A 148 -4.79 -19.81 2.70
C SER A 148 -3.86 -19.78 3.91
N LEU A 149 -3.10 -18.70 4.12
CA LEU A 149 -2.22 -18.59 5.28
C LEU A 149 -3.02 -18.46 6.59
N GLY A 150 -4.15 -17.76 6.59
CA GLY A 150 -5.05 -17.71 7.74
C GLY A 150 -5.52 -19.12 8.17
N TRP A 151 -5.92 -19.96 7.21
CA TRP A 151 -6.28 -21.35 7.49
C TRP A 151 -5.08 -22.21 7.92
N LEU A 152 -3.91 -22.03 7.31
CA LEU A 152 -2.71 -22.75 7.72
C LEU A 152 -2.29 -22.39 9.14
N LEU A 153 -2.48 -21.15 9.56
CA LEU A 153 -2.20 -20.68 10.92
C LEU A 153 -3.17 -21.19 12.00
N GLU A 154 -4.27 -21.85 11.62
CA GLU A 154 -5.11 -22.64 12.56
C GLU A 154 -4.44 -23.96 12.94
N ILE A 155 -3.57 -24.49 12.07
CA ILE A 155 -2.94 -25.81 12.21
C ILE A 155 -1.49 -25.68 12.64
N PHE A 156 -0.78 -24.68 12.09
CA PHE A 156 0.64 -24.44 12.32
C PHE A 156 0.84 -23.16 13.16
N ASP A 157 1.98 -23.07 13.84
CA ASP A 157 2.36 -21.85 14.56
C ASP A 157 2.77 -20.72 13.60
N PRO A 158 2.91 -19.49 14.10
CA PRO A 158 3.28 -18.33 13.28
C PRO A 158 4.68 -18.44 12.63
N GLY A 159 5.49 -19.39 12.98
CA GLY A 159 6.80 -19.65 12.34
C GLY A 159 6.70 -19.97 10.84
N ILE A 160 5.51 -20.31 10.32
CA ILE A 160 5.30 -20.47 8.86
C ILE A 160 5.23 -19.13 8.11
N VAL A 161 4.99 -18.02 8.79
CA VAL A 161 4.83 -16.68 8.15
C VAL A 161 6.09 -16.26 7.39
N PRO A 162 7.30 -16.28 7.97
CA PRO A 162 8.52 -15.95 7.23
C PRO A 162 8.78 -16.92 6.05
N ILE A 163 8.37 -18.19 6.15
CA ILE A 163 8.48 -19.15 5.03
C ILE A 163 7.55 -18.72 3.88
N ALA A 164 6.30 -18.40 4.19
CA ALA A 164 5.35 -17.90 3.19
C ALA A 164 5.82 -16.61 2.52
N LEU A 165 6.45 -15.71 3.29
CA LEU A 165 7.03 -14.47 2.78
C LEU A 165 8.23 -14.75 1.87
N LEU A 166 9.14 -15.63 2.28
CA LEU A 166 10.29 -16.05 1.45
C LEU A 166 9.85 -16.68 0.13
N LEU A 167 8.86 -17.58 0.17
CA LEU A 167 8.30 -18.19 -1.04
C LEU A 167 7.64 -17.16 -1.96
N SER A 168 6.92 -16.19 -1.39
CA SER A 168 6.31 -15.10 -2.17
C SER A 168 7.37 -14.22 -2.85
N THR A 169 8.43 -13.84 -2.15
CA THR A 169 9.53 -13.03 -2.71
C THR A 169 10.34 -13.81 -3.75
N ALA A 170 10.59 -15.09 -3.51
CA ALA A 170 11.19 -16.00 -4.52
C ALA A 170 10.32 -16.11 -5.77
N GLY A 171 8.99 -16.18 -5.60
CA GLY A 171 8.02 -16.15 -6.70
C GLY A 171 8.12 -14.86 -7.54
N ILE A 172 8.26 -13.69 -6.90
CA ILE A 172 8.49 -12.41 -7.58
C ILE A 172 9.76 -12.51 -8.44
N TRP A 173 10.86 -12.99 -7.87
CA TRP A 173 12.13 -13.12 -8.58
C TRP A 173 12.02 -14.09 -9.76
N LEU A 174 11.51 -15.31 -9.55
CA LEU A 174 11.39 -16.33 -10.58
C LEU A 174 10.54 -15.87 -11.76
N VAL A 175 9.37 -15.26 -11.48
CA VAL A 175 8.51 -14.74 -12.55
C VAL A 175 9.18 -13.56 -13.27
N SER A 176 9.93 -12.71 -12.56
CA SER A 176 10.64 -11.60 -13.19
C SER A 176 11.67 -12.06 -14.23
N LEU A 177 12.26 -13.26 -14.08
CA LEU A 177 13.18 -13.85 -15.05
C LEU A 177 12.49 -14.19 -16.39
N MET A 178 11.18 -14.47 -16.33
CA MET A 178 10.39 -14.87 -17.50
C MET A 178 9.87 -13.67 -18.31
N VAL A 179 9.88 -12.45 -17.74
CA VAL A 179 9.39 -11.24 -18.41
C VAL A 179 10.52 -10.65 -19.26
N PRO A 180 10.32 -10.45 -20.60
CA PRO A 180 11.33 -9.87 -21.45
C PRO A 180 11.57 -8.40 -21.13
N GLU A 181 12.75 -7.85 -21.49
CA GLU A 181 13.01 -6.44 -21.43
C GLU A 181 12.14 -5.73 -22.46
N SER A 182 11.53 -4.60 -22.11
CA SER A 182 10.81 -3.77 -23.05
C SER A 182 11.76 -2.74 -23.66
N ALA A 183 11.53 -2.38 -24.95
CA ALA A 183 12.31 -1.33 -25.59
C ALA A 183 12.15 -0.01 -24.81
N SER A 184 13.23 0.47 -24.21
CA SER A 184 13.22 1.73 -23.47
C SER A 184 13.09 2.91 -24.43
N ARG A 185 11.97 3.62 -24.41
CA ARG A 185 11.94 5.01 -24.88
C ARG A 185 12.66 5.84 -23.81
N HIS A 186 13.84 6.32 -24.10
CA HIS A 186 14.50 7.34 -23.30
C HIS A 186 13.60 8.58 -23.26
N MET A 187 12.86 8.75 -22.19
CA MET A 187 12.24 10.05 -21.88
C MET A 187 13.34 10.91 -21.26
N SER A 188 13.84 11.91 -21.99
CA SER A 188 14.74 12.92 -21.46
C SER A 188 14.03 13.64 -20.30
N LEU A 189 14.47 13.35 -19.09
CA LEU A 189 14.00 14.03 -17.88
C LEU A 189 14.76 15.34 -17.75
N GLU A 190 14.27 16.41 -18.36
CA GLU A 190 14.69 17.73 -17.93
C GLU A 190 14.26 17.98 -16.48
N PRO A 191 15.13 18.52 -15.63
CA PRO A 191 14.80 18.79 -14.23
C PRO A 191 13.73 19.88 -14.15
N VAL A 192 12.49 19.50 -13.86
CA VAL A 192 11.40 20.46 -13.60
C VAL A 192 11.36 20.76 -12.11
N SER A 193 11.45 22.03 -11.74
CA SER A 193 11.37 22.45 -10.33
C SER A 193 9.95 22.26 -9.79
N LEU A 194 9.80 21.49 -8.70
CA LEU A 194 8.55 21.37 -7.94
C LEU A 194 8.36 22.51 -6.93
N GLY A 195 9.37 23.35 -6.70
CA GLY A 195 9.40 24.32 -5.60
C GLY A 195 8.21 25.29 -5.58
N ALA A 196 7.75 25.76 -6.74
CA ALA A 196 6.59 26.62 -6.83
C ALA A 196 5.26 25.89 -6.56
N LEU A 197 5.16 24.62 -6.97
CA LEU A 197 3.97 23.80 -6.72
C LEU A 197 3.85 23.43 -5.24
N LEU A 198 4.95 23.08 -4.58
CA LEU A 198 5.01 22.74 -3.16
C LEU A 198 4.70 23.91 -2.23
N LYS A 199 4.79 25.15 -2.71
CA LYS A 199 4.40 26.35 -1.94
C LYS A 199 2.90 26.65 -2.01
N ARG A 200 2.14 25.98 -2.87
CA ARG A 200 0.69 26.20 -2.99
C ARG A 200 -0.03 25.62 -1.76
N PRO A 201 -0.88 26.41 -1.06
CA PRO A 201 -1.58 25.95 0.15
C PRO A 201 -2.42 24.67 -0.09
N ALA A 202 -3.06 24.54 -1.25
CA ALA A 202 -3.83 23.36 -1.61
C ALA A 202 -2.96 22.10 -1.74
N VAL A 203 -1.71 22.22 -2.23
CA VAL A 203 -0.78 21.08 -2.34
C VAL A 203 -0.30 20.66 -0.96
N ILE A 204 0.05 21.63 -0.10
CA ILE A 204 0.46 21.34 1.28
C ILE A 204 -0.68 20.66 2.04
N ALA A 205 -1.89 21.20 1.95
CA ALA A 205 -3.08 20.64 2.59
C ALA A 205 -3.41 19.22 2.07
N PHE A 206 -3.30 18.99 0.77
CA PHE A 206 -3.48 17.67 0.17
C PHE A 206 -2.45 16.67 0.72
N LEU A 207 -1.18 17.02 0.75
CA LEU A 207 -0.13 16.15 1.28
C LEU A 207 -0.31 15.90 2.79
N ALA A 208 -0.69 16.90 3.57
CA ALA A 208 -0.99 16.76 5.00
C ALA A 208 -2.21 15.84 5.22
N MET A 209 -3.27 16.01 4.44
CA MET A 209 -4.43 15.13 4.46
C MET A 209 -4.03 13.69 4.13
N CYS A 210 -3.24 13.47 3.08
CA CYS A 210 -2.78 12.15 2.69
C CYS A 210 -1.90 11.49 3.75
N PHE A 211 -1.01 12.27 4.37
CA PHE A 211 -0.17 11.82 5.48
C PHE A 211 -1.02 11.37 6.67
N LEU A 212 -1.97 12.19 7.13
CA LEU A 212 -2.84 11.87 8.26
C LEU A 212 -3.76 10.68 7.98
N ALA A 213 -4.35 10.63 6.79
CA ALA A 213 -5.18 9.51 6.36
C ALA A 213 -4.39 8.19 6.38
N GLN A 214 -3.14 8.20 5.93
CA GLN A 214 -2.32 6.99 5.94
C GLN A 214 -1.77 6.67 7.32
N ALA A 215 -1.43 7.67 8.13
CA ALA A 215 -1.05 7.48 9.54
C ALA A 215 -2.19 6.84 10.34
N SER A 216 -3.45 7.19 10.05
CA SER A 216 -4.62 6.57 10.67
C SER A 216 -4.77 5.08 10.38
N HIS A 217 -4.16 4.57 9.31
CA HIS A 217 -4.14 3.13 9.00
C HIS A 217 -3.09 2.35 9.81
N GLY A 218 -2.23 3.04 10.56
CA GLY A 218 -1.15 2.41 11.34
C GLY A 218 -1.62 1.25 12.22
N PRO A 219 -2.59 1.43 13.13
CA PRO A 219 -3.06 0.34 13.99
C PRO A 219 -3.70 -0.80 13.20
N TYR A 220 -4.34 -0.51 12.09
CA TYR A 220 -4.97 -1.52 11.24
C TYR A 220 -3.91 -2.40 10.55
N TYR A 221 -2.92 -1.81 9.90
CA TYR A 221 -1.89 -2.57 9.19
C TYR A 221 -0.88 -3.26 10.11
N THR A 222 -0.75 -2.78 11.35
CA THR A 222 0.21 -3.36 12.29
C THR A 222 -0.43 -4.36 13.25
N PHE A 223 -1.63 -4.05 13.77
CA PHE A 223 -2.16 -4.78 14.93
C PHE A 223 -3.54 -5.40 14.74
N TYR A 224 -4.21 -5.22 13.60
CA TYR A 224 -5.59 -5.68 13.45
C TYR A 224 -5.75 -7.19 13.66
N THR A 225 -4.84 -8.01 13.13
CA THR A 225 -4.87 -9.45 13.34
C THR A 225 -4.68 -9.82 14.81
N ILE A 226 -3.67 -9.23 15.47
CA ILE A 226 -3.39 -9.42 16.90
C ILE A 226 -4.63 -8.98 17.74
N TYR A 227 -5.23 -7.85 17.35
CA TYR A 227 -6.40 -7.32 18.05
C TYR A 227 -7.60 -8.27 18.00
N LEU A 228 -7.92 -8.81 16.83
CA LEU A 228 -9.02 -9.75 16.70
C LEU A 228 -8.73 -11.09 17.40
N GLU A 229 -7.48 -11.55 17.38
CA GLU A 229 -7.06 -12.76 18.09
C GLU A 229 -7.30 -12.63 19.61
N GLN A 230 -7.03 -11.45 20.19
CA GLN A 230 -7.33 -11.15 21.60
C GLN A 230 -8.81 -11.26 21.96
N TYR A 231 -9.71 -11.08 20.98
CA TYR A 231 -11.15 -11.26 21.12
C TYR A 231 -11.66 -12.66 20.76
N GLY A 232 -10.74 -13.61 20.56
CA GLY A 232 -11.07 -15.02 20.34
C GLY A 232 -11.46 -15.38 18.91
N TYR A 233 -11.23 -14.49 17.92
CA TYR A 233 -11.44 -14.84 16.51
C TYR A 233 -10.31 -15.75 16.01
N GLY A 234 -10.69 -16.83 15.34
CA GLY A 234 -9.73 -17.72 14.68
C GLY A 234 -9.02 -17.02 13.51
N ARG A 235 -7.78 -17.45 13.25
CA ARG A 235 -6.91 -16.85 12.22
C ARG A 235 -7.47 -17.00 10.81
N GLY A 236 -8.19 -18.10 10.56
CA GLY A 236 -8.90 -18.33 9.30
C GLY A 236 -9.99 -17.29 9.05
N LEU A 237 -10.81 -16.95 10.07
CA LEU A 237 -11.82 -15.90 9.97
C LEU A 237 -11.18 -14.52 9.82
N ILE A 238 -10.08 -14.25 10.53
CA ILE A 238 -9.34 -12.99 10.39
C ILE A 238 -8.84 -12.83 8.95
N GLY A 239 -8.30 -13.90 8.34
CA GLY A 239 -7.91 -13.90 6.94
C GLY A 239 -9.08 -13.60 5.99
N GLN A 240 -10.26 -14.16 6.25
CA GLN A 240 -11.48 -13.85 5.47
C GLN A 240 -11.89 -12.38 5.60
N LEU A 241 -11.77 -11.78 6.79
CA LEU A 241 -12.05 -10.36 7.02
C LEU A 241 -11.08 -9.46 6.23
N TRP A 242 -9.79 -9.81 6.18
CA TRP A 242 -8.82 -9.11 5.34
C TRP A 242 -9.16 -9.23 3.85
N ALA A 243 -9.48 -10.44 3.41
CA ALA A 243 -9.89 -10.72 2.02
C ALA A 243 -11.15 -9.95 1.63
N LEU A 244 -12.14 -9.87 2.53
CA LEU A 244 -13.38 -9.10 2.33
C LEU A 244 -13.10 -7.63 2.07
N GLY A 245 -12.19 -7.02 2.83
CA GLY A 245 -11.79 -5.63 2.63
C GLY A 245 -11.23 -5.37 1.23
N VAL A 246 -10.30 -6.22 0.78
CA VAL A 246 -9.70 -6.11 -0.57
C VAL A 246 -10.72 -6.45 -1.67
N PHE A 247 -11.60 -7.41 -1.43
CA PHE A 247 -12.67 -7.72 -2.37
C PHE A 247 -13.62 -6.53 -2.57
N ALA A 248 -14.04 -5.87 -1.48
CA ALA A 248 -14.85 -4.66 -1.54
C ALA A 248 -14.14 -3.52 -2.29
N GLU A 249 -12.81 -3.39 -2.11
CA GLU A 249 -11.98 -2.43 -2.84
C GLU A 249 -11.98 -2.71 -4.35
N VAL A 250 -11.82 -3.96 -4.77
CA VAL A 250 -11.86 -4.34 -6.19
C VAL A 250 -13.21 -3.97 -6.80
N ILE A 251 -14.31 -4.24 -6.09
CA ILE A 251 -15.65 -3.86 -6.55
C ILE A 251 -15.78 -2.35 -6.72
N ILE A 252 -15.35 -1.58 -5.73
CA ILE A 252 -15.49 -0.12 -5.79
C ILE A 252 -14.69 0.49 -6.95
N PHE A 253 -13.50 -0.03 -7.26
CA PHE A 253 -12.70 0.44 -8.39
C PHE A 253 -13.41 0.30 -9.74
N LEU A 254 -14.31 -0.68 -9.90
CA LEU A 254 -15.12 -0.83 -11.12
C LEU A 254 -16.09 0.34 -11.31
N PHE A 255 -16.48 1.03 -10.23
CA PHE A 255 -17.43 2.14 -10.27
C PHE A 255 -16.76 3.52 -10.26
N MET A 256 -15.47 3.62 -9.89
CA MET A 256 -14.78 4.91 -9.72
C MET A 256 -14.76 5.76 -10.98
N HIS A 257 -14.67 5.14 -12.17
CA HIS A 257 -14.71 5.85 -13.45
C HIS A 257 -16.03 6.59 -13.69
N ARG A 258 -17.14 6.18 -13.03
CA ARG A 258 -18.46 6.83 -13.07
C ARG A 258 -18.66 7.79 -11.91
N TRP A 259 -18.13 7.45 -10.73
CA TRP A 259 -18.38 8.20 -9.52
C TRP A 259 -17.54 9.49 -9.44
N LEU A 260 -16.26 9.42 -9.82
CA LEU A 260 -15.41 10.61 -9.79
C LEU A 260 -15.93 11.77 -10.67
N PRO A 261 -16.36 11.55 -11.93
CA PRO A 261 -16.94 12.62 -12.73
C PRO A 261 -18.30 13.09 -12.19
N ARG A 262 -19.11 12.19 -11.62
CA ARG A 262 -20.47 12.50 -11.16
C ARG A 262 -20.49 13.31 -9.86
N PHE A 263 -19.70 12.93 -8.88
CA PHE A 263 -19.71 13.51 -7.53
C PHE A 263 -18.60 14.54 -7.30
N GLY A 264 -17.58 14.56 -8.14
CA GLY A 264 -16.41 15.42 -7.98
C GLY A 264 -15.38 14.87 -6.99
N LEU A 265 -14.13 15.24 -7.24
CA LEU A 265 -12.96 14.78 -6.45
C LEU A 265 -13.06 15.12 -4.97
N ARG A 266 -13.45 16.37 -4.69
CA ARG A 266 -13.56 16.88 -3.33
C ARG A 266 -14.57 16.09 -2.51
N TYR A 267 -15.78 15.92 -3.05
CA TYR A 267 -16.84 15.20 -2.33
C TYR A 267 -16.45 13.75 -2.05
N VAL A 268 -15.87 13.06 -3.04
CA VAL A 268 -15.40 11.68 -2.86
C VAL A 268 -14.34 11.59 -1.77
N LEU A 269 -13.36 12.52 -1.70
CA LEU A 269 -12.36 12.56 -0.64
C LEU A 269 -12.99 12.79 0.74
N LEU A 270 -13.90 13.77 0.86
CA LEU A 270 -14.55 14.10 2.13
C LEU A 270 -15.37 12.92 2.67
N VAL A 271 -16.17 12.28 1.81
CA VAL A 271 -16.96 11.11 2.19
C VAL A 271 -16.05 9.93 2.57
N SER A 272 -14.97 9.71 1.82
CA SER A 272 -14.00 8.66 2.13
C SER A 272 -13.36 8.85 3.50
N LEU A 273 -12.97 10.07 3.86
CA LEU A 273 -12.40 10.40 5.17
C LEU A 273 -13.43 10.24 6.29
N LEU A 274 -14.67 10.68 6.08
CA LEU A 274 -15.74 10.50 7.07
C LEU A 274 -16.02 9.02 7.33
N LEU A 275 -16.14 8.21 6.28
CA LEU A 275 -16.35 6.76 6.40
C LEU A 275 -15.13 6.05 7.01
N SER A 276 -13.91 6.57 6.77
CA SER A 276 -12.70 6.08 7.43
C SER A 276 -12.75 6.33 8.95
N ALA A 277 -13.14 7.53 9.37
CA ALA A 277 -13.28 7.85 10.79
C ALA A 277 -14.32 6.94 11.47
N LEU A 278 -15.47 6.75 10.81
CA LEU A 278 -16.50 5.82 11.27
C LEU A 278 -15.95 4.39 11.39
N ARG A 279 -15.21 3.91 10.39
CA ARG A 279 -14.59 2.60 10.40
C ARG A 279 -13.71 2.38 11.64
N TRP A 280 -12.85 3.35 11.97
CA TRP A 280 -11.96 3.25 13.13
C TRP A 280 -12.74 3.23 14.44
N ILE A 281 -13.80 4.02 14.58
CA ILE A 281 -14.70 4.01 15.74
C ILE A 281 -15.36 2.63 15.89
N LEU A 282 -15.86 2.06 14.80
CA LEU A 282 -16.50 0.74 14.82
C LEU A 282 -15.55 -0.35 15.28
N ILE A 283 -14.31 -0.37 14.75
CA ILE A 283 -13.29 -1.33 15.17
C ILE A 283 -12.88 -1.10 16.64
N ALA A 284 -12.77 0.15 17.08
CA ALA A 284 -12.40 0.48 18.46
C ALA A 284 -13.42 0.01 19.48
N LEU A 285 -14.71 0.24 19.22
CA LEU A 285 -15.77 0.09 20.21
C LEU A 285 -16.50 -1.25 20.14
N PHE A 286 -16.48 -1.93 19.01
CA PHE A 286 -17.25 -3.15 18.78
C PHE A 286 -16.41 -4.34 18.28
N PRO A 287 -15.21 -4.59 18.83
CA PRO A 287 -14.34 -5.67 18.35
C PRO A 287 -14.93 -7.07 18.56
N GLN A 288 -15.88 -7.22 19.51
CA GLN A 288 -16.56 -8.50 19.81
C GLN A 288 -17.75 -8.77 18.87
N ASN A 289 -18.18 -7.79 18.08
CA ASN A 289 -19.35 -7.88 17.23
C ASN A 289 -18.98 -8.16 15.79
N LEU A 290 -19.01 -9.44 15.37
CA LEU A 290 -18.65 -9.86 14.02
C LEU A 290 -19.43 -9.13 12.91
N PRO A 291 -20.76 -8.94 12.96
CA PRO A 291 -21.49 -8.14 11.98
C PRO A 291 -20.95 -6.71 11.83
N VAL A 292 -20.58 -6.05 12.92
CA VAL A 292 -20.00 -4.71 12.89
C VAL A 292 -18.61 -4.75 12.26
N LEU A 293 -17.79 -5.76 12.57
CA LEU A 293 -16.48 -5.93 11.95
C LEU A 293 -16.59 -6.20 10.44
N ILE A 294 -17.55 -7.02 10.00
CA ILE A 294 -17.83 -7.25 8.57
C ILE A 294 -18.16 -5.92 7.89
N PHE A 295 -19.06 -5.12 8.48
CA PHE A 295 -19.39 -3.80 7.95
C PHE A 295 -18.19 -2.87 7.92
N ALA A 296 -17.39 -2.83 8.98
CA ALA A 296 -16.16 -2.07 9.05
C ALA A 296 -15.14 -2.50 7.97
N GLN A 297 -15.09 -3.81 7.61
CA GLN A 297 -14.25 -4.27 6.51
C GLN A 297 -14.79 -3.84 5.13
N LEU A 298 -16.10 -3.81 4.93
CA LEU A 298 -16.68 -3.24 3.69
C LEU A 298 -16.34 -1.75 3.55
N LEU A 299 -16.27 -1.00 4.66
CA LEU A 299 -15.82 0.40 4.66
C LEU A 299 -14.34 0.56 4.24
N HIS A 300 -13.54 -0.53 4.14
CA HIS A 300 -12.20 -0.48 3.57
C HIS A 300 -12.21 0.04 2.13
N ALA A 301 -13.22 -0.31 1.35
CA ALA A 301 -13.43 0.22 0.02
C ALA A 301 -13.50 1.76 -0.01
N ALA A 302 -14.10 2.37 1.00
CA ALA A 302 -14.15 3.83 1.14
C ALA A 302 -12.83 4.38 1.69
N SER A 303 -12.32 3.82 2.79
CA SER A 303 -11.15 4.34 3.51
C SER A 303 -9.85 4.20 2.73
N TYR A 304 -9.76 3.24 1.81
CA TYR A 304 -8.60 3.03 0.95
C TYR A 304 -8.96 3.16 -0.54
N GLY A 305 -9.90 2.38 -1.07
CA GLY A 305 -10.18 2.30 -2.50
C GLY A 305 -10.59 3.64 -3.10
N THR A 306 -11.71 4.23 -2.64
CA THR A 306 -12.20 5.52 -3.17
C THR A 306 -11.26 6.66 -2.85
N TYR A 307 -10.70 6.68 -1.63
CA TYR A 307 -9.71 7.66 -1.21
C TYR A 307 -8.49 7.64 -2.14
N HIS A 308 -7.88 6.48 -2.36
CA HIS A 308 -6.69 6.34 -3.20
C HIS A 308 -6.94 6.75 -4.65
N ALA A 309 -8.06 6.29 -5.24
CA ALA A 309 -8.44 6.67 -6.60
C ALA A 309 -8.62 8.19 -6.74
N ALA A 310 -9.30 8.83 -5.79
CA ALA A 310 -9.49 10.27 -5.78
C ALA A 310 -8.18 11.03 -5.53
N ALA A 311 -7.30 10.52 -4.65
CA ALA A 311 -5.98 11.11 -4.41
C ALA A 311 -5.09 11.08 -5.66
N ILE A 312 -5.04 9.95 -6.37
CA ILE A 312 -4.29 9.83 -7.64
C ILE A 312 -4.88 10.79 -8.70
N ALA A 313 -6.20 10.86 -8.83
CA ALA A 313 -6.84 11.79 -9.75
C ALA A 313 -6.54 13.27 -9.39
N TRP A 314 -6.47 13.59 -8.09
CA TRP A 314 -6.05 14.92 -7.62
C TRP A 314 -4.60 15.22 -8.00
N VAL A 315 -3.67 14.28 -7.82
CA VAL A 315 -2.28 14.40 -8.26
C VAL A 315 -2.19 14.66 -9.75
N HIS A 316 -2.89 13.87 -10.57
CA HIS A 316 -2.89 14.03 -12.03
C HIS A 316 -3.44 15.39 -12.49
N ARG A 317 -4.39 15.96 -11.75
CA ARG A 317 -4.97 17.29 -12.06
C ARG A 317 -4.04 18.45 -11.72
N HIS A 318 -3.25 18.34 -10.63
CA HIS A 318 -2.43 19.43 -10.12
C HIS A 318 -0.95 19.35 -10.55
N PHE A 319 -0.47 18.16 -10.88
CA PHE A 319 0.87 17.90 -11.38
C PHE A 319 0.79 17.46 -12.84
N ILE A 320 0.91 18.42 -13.76
CA ILE A 320 0.66 18.21 -15.19
C ILE A 320 1.98 17.93 -15.94
N GLY A 321 1.90 17.10 -17.00
CA GLY A 321 3.01 16.83 -17.91
C GLY A 321 4.23 16.21 -17.18
N LYS A 322 5.41 16.80 -17.31
CA LYS A 322 6.66 16.29 -16.72
C LYS A 322 6.65 16.22 -15.18
N THR A 323 5.76 16.94 -14.49
CA THR A 323 5.67 16.94 -13.03
C THR A 323 4.79 15.81 -12.48
N GLN A 324 3.97 15.15 -13.29
CA GLN A 324 2.98 14.15 -12.86
C GLN A 324 3.62 12.96 -12.13
N GLY A 325 4.66 12.35 -12.68
CA GLY A 325 5.36 11.24 -12.04
C GLY A 325 6.01 11.63 -10.70
N ARG A 326 6.57 12.86 -10.63
CA ARG A 326 7.13 13.40 -9.38
C ARG A 326 6.05 13.68 -8.33
N GLY A 327 4.89 14.19 -8.75
CA GLY A 327 3.74 14.38 -7.87
C GLY A 327 3.25 13.06 -7.28
N GLN A 328 3.19 12.00 -8.10
CA GLN A 328 2.81 10.67 -7.65
C GLN A 328 3.85 10.06 -6.70
N ALA A 329 5.14 10.22 -6.98
CA ALA A 329 6.22 9.79 -6.11
C ALA A 329 6.16 10.51 -4.74
N LEU A 330 5.93 11.84 -4.74
CA LEU A 330 5.77 12.63 -3.54
C LEU A 330 4.55 12.19 -2.71
N TYR A 331 3.40 12.00 -3.37
CA TYR A 331 2.20 11.45 -2.73
C TYR A 331 2.50 10.09 -2.07
N SER A 332 3.16 9.19 -2.78
CA SER A 332 3.50 7.87 -2.26
C SER A 332 4.47 7.94 -1.08
N SER A 333 5.52 8.76 -1.17
CA SER A 333 6.52 8.91 -0.11
C SER A 333 5.93 9.53 1.16
N VAL A 334 5.13 10.59 1.01
CA VAL A 334 4.52 11.30 2.15
C VAL A 334 3.42 10.46 2.79
N SER A 335 2.56 9.84 1.98
CA SER A 335 1.42 9.05 2.42
C SER A 335 1.89 7.68 2.95
N PHE A 336 2.22 6.75 2.05
CA PHE A 336 2.53 5.36 2.41
C PHE A 336 3.89 5.21 3.12
N GLY A 337 4.87 6.06 2.78
CA GLY A 337 6.16 6.08 3.45
C GLY A 337 6.07 6.72 4.83
N ALA A 338 6.03 8.05 4.87
CA ALA A 338 6.11 8.80 6.13
C ALA A 338 4.86 8.63 7.00
N GLY A 339 3.65 8.77 6.43
CA GLY A 339 2.39 8.61 7.17
C GLY A 339 2.23 7.20 7.71
N GLY A 340 2.45 6.18 6.86
CA GLY A 340 2.39 4.78 7.29
C GLY A 340 3.41 4.43 8.37
N ALA A 341 4.67 4.87 8.22
CA ALA A 341 5.71 4.63 9.20
C ALA A 341 5.39 5.26 10.55
N LEU A 342 5.02 6.56 10.55
CA LEU A 342 4.67 7.24 11.80
C LEU A 342 3.42 6.63 12.45
N GLY A 343 2.40 6.28 11.66
CA GLY A 343 1.19 5.64 12.17
C GLY A 343 1.48 4.30 12.84
N SER A 344 2.31 3.44 12.23
CA SER A 344 2.72 2.17 12.81
C SER A 344 3.56 2.35 14.06
N LEU A 345 4.50 3.31 14.05
CA LEU A 345 5.33 3.63 15.20
C LEU A 345 4.49 4.09 16.41
N ILE A 346 3.63 5.09 16.20
CA ILE A 346 2.73 5.59 17.25
C ILE A 346 1.82 4.48 17.77
N SER A 347 1.29 3.65 16.86
CA SER A 347 0.42 2.53 17.26
C SER A 347 1.15 1.54 18.17
N GLY A 348 2.42 1.25 17.90
CA GLY A 348 3.23 0.36 18.74
C GLY A 348 3.38 0.86 20.15
N TYR A 349 3.67 2.15 20.33
CA TYR A 349 3.82 2.75 21.66
C TYR A 349 2.49 2.89 22.42
N LEU A 350 1.40 3.16 21.71
CA LEU A 350 0.08 3.32 22.32
C LEU A 350 -0.65 1.99 22.56
N TRP A 351 -0.18 0.89 21.96
CA TRP A 351 -0.90 -0.38 22.00
C TRP A 351 -1.04 -0.97 23.40
N GLN A 352 -0.02 -0.83 24.24
CA GLN A 352 -0.07 -1.30 25.63
C GLN A 352 -0.72 -0.26 26.54
N THR A 353 -0.38 1.01 26.39
CA THR A 353 -0.89 2.11 27.21
C THR A 353 -1.02 3.36 26.33
N PRO A 354 -2.26 3.83 26.10
CA PRO A 354 -3.54 3.53 26.79
C PRO A 354 -4.30 2.29 26.28
N GLY A 355 -3.81 1.59 25.23
CA GLY A 355 -4.37 0.34 24.75
C GLY A 355 -5.05 0.41 23.37
N PRO A 356 -5.44 -0.74 22.81
CA PRO A 356 -5.93 -0.87 21.44
C PRO A 356 -7.12 0.06 21.10
N MET A 357 -8.11 0.14 21.97
CA MET A 357 -9.29 0.99 21.77
C MET A 357 -8.89 2.45 21.53
N TRP A 358 -8.05 3.00 22.40
CA TRP A 358 -7.60 4.39 22.28
C TRP A 358 -6.71 4.62 21.07
N THR A 359 -5.93 3.60 20.67
CA THR A 359 -5.10 3.66 19.47
C THR A 359 -5.98 3.79 18.20
N TYR A 360 -7.08 3.04 18.10
CA TYR A 360 -8.05 3.19 17.00
C TYR A 360 -8.87 4.48 17.10
N LEU A 361 -9.20 4.96 18.30
CA LEU A 361 -9.86 6.27 18.45
C LEU A 361 -8.94 7.42 18.03
N LEU A 362 -7.64 7.33 18.33
CA LEU A 362 -6.66 8.30 17.79
C LEU A 362 -6.61 8.25 16.26
N ALA A 363 -6.64 7.05 15.68
CA ALA A 363 -6.71 6.90 14.22
C ALA A 363 -7.94 7.59 13.62
N SER A 364 -9.10 7.47 14.28
CA SER A 364 -10.30 8.23 13.91
C SER A 364 -10.07 9.75 14.03
N GLY A 365 -9.46 10.22 15.11
CA GLY A 365 -9.11 11.63 15.31
C GLY A 365 -8.20 12.18 14.22
N LEU A 366 -7.16 11.42 13.82
CA LEU A 366 -6.27 11.80 12.71
C LEU A 366 -7.04 11.91 11.40
N THR A 367 -7.98 11.00 11.15
CA THR A 367 -8.81 11.04 9.94
C THR A 367 -9.79 12.22 9.95
N LEU A 368 -10.37 12.56 11.11
CA LEU A 368 -11.22 13.75 11.26
C LEU A 368 -10.42 15.05 11.08
N LEU A 369 -9.17 15.08 11.55
CA LEU A 369 -8.27 16.20 11.28
C LEU A 369 -7.96 16.33 9.79
N ALA A 370 -7.71 15.20 9.09
CA ALA A 370 -7.54 15.17 7.64
C ALA A 370 -8.81 15.69 6.92
N LEU A 371 -9.99 15.30 7.39
CA LEU A 371 -11.28 15.79 6.89
C LEU A 371 -11.40 17.32 7.07
N LEU A 372 -11.09 17.84 8.25
CA LEU A 372 -11.12 19.27 8.54
C LEU A 372 -10.17 20.06 7.61
N ILE A 373 -8.93 19.60 7.46
CA ILE A 373 -7.97 20.19 6.52
C ILE A 373 -8.55 20.21 5.10
N SER A 374 -9.15 19.10 4.67
CA SER A 374 -9.74 18.99 3.34
C SER A 374 -10.93 19.94 3.14
N LEU A 375 -11.77 20.12 4.15
CA LEU A 375 -12.91 21.05 4.11
C LEU A 375 -12.45 22.51 3.94
N ILE A 376 -11.36 22.89 4.58
CA ILE A 376 -10.87 24.28 4.59
C ILE A 376 -10.09 24.61 3.31
N TRP A 377 -9.17 23.75 2.91
CA TRP A 377 -8.18 24.08 1.86
C TRP A 377 -8.37 23.40 0.52
N LEU A 378 -9.06 22.23 0.45
CA LEU A 378 -9.33 21.56 -0.82
C LEU A 378 -10.67 22.08 -1.39
N LYS A 379 -10.68 23.32 -1.85
CA LYS A 379 -11.85 23.91 -2.52
C LYS A 379 -12.04 23.28 -3.90
N GLU A 380 -13.28 23.18 -4.36
CA GLU A 380 -13.56 22.82 -5.75
C GLU A 380 -12.98 23.88 -6.69
N ASP A 381 -12.22 23.44 -7.67
CA ASP A 381 -11.77 24.31 -8.75
C ASP A 381 -12.94 24.46 -9.72
N ASP A 382 -13.57 25.64 -9.76
CA ASP A 382 -14.75 25.96 -10.59
C ASP A 382 -14.51 25.83 -12.11
N ARG A 383 -13.32 25.41 -12.54
CA ARG A 383 -12.94 25.25 -13.95
C ARG A 383 -13.77 24.20 -14.72
N HIS A 384 -14.58 23.39 -14.03
CA HIS A 384 -15.48 22.43 -14.70
C HIS A 384 -16.91 22.96 -14.93
N LYS A 385 -17.26 24.15 -14.45
CA LYS A 385 -18.55 24.77 -14.76
C LYS A 385 -18.56 25.53 -16.10
N ASN A 386 -17.37 25.72 -16.71
CA ASN A 386 -17.27 26.39 -18.01
C ASN A 386 -16.34 25.58 -18.94
N PRO A 387 -16.87 24.72 -19.84
CA PRO A 387 -16.07 24.03 -20.86
C PRO A 387 -15.61 24.94 -22.01
N ALA A 388 -15.76 26.26 -21.89
CA ALA A 388 -15.49 27.25 -22.93
C ALA A 388 -14.50 28.37 -22.50
N LEU A 389 -13.41 28.03 -21.72
CA LEU A 389 -12.26 28.91 -21.57
C LEU A 389 -10.98 28.10 -21.64
#